data_df6bad23a296a64577d3dd32cc9b7652
#
_entry.id   df6bad23a296a64577d3dd32cc9b7652
#
_cell.length_a   1.000
_cell.length_b   1.000
_cell.length_c   1.000
_cell.angle_alpha   90.00
_cell.angle_beta   90.00
_cell.angle_gamma   90.00
#
_symmetry.space_group_name_H-M   'P 1'
#
loop_
_entity.id
_entity.type
_entity.pdbx_description
1 polymer ?
#
loop_
_entity_poly.entity_id
_entity_poly.type
_entity_poly.pdbx_seq_one_letter_code
_entity_poly.pdbx_strand_id
1 'polypeptide(L)'
;ELVDKAFHVAESGRPGPVLISLPEDIDRSDCVRQQVLPEAEIISQSLTEEGARTVADMIGAAECSCIIAGEGVLRSNVSDRLVEFAELINVPVLTAWRRFDAFPNNHSLYMGALHVSSFSNILAEPLKRADLVIAIGTRLDEFSTLNYSVPSPGQKLVQIDHSIADSGGKRAEDHLYIAADAGEAMLKIGKALKASNYT
;
A
#
# COMPACT_ATOMS: atom_id res chain seq x y z
N GLU A 1 8.59 9.37 29.07
CA GLU A 1 7.18 9.49 28.58
C GLU A 1 7.10 10.20 27.23
N LEU A 2 7.56 11.48 27.07
CA LEU A 2 7.50 12.18 25.78
C LEU A 2 8.39 11.51 24.71
N VAL A 3 9.60 11.12 25.08
CA VAL A 3 10.53 10.41 24.20
C VAL A 3 9.98 9.04 23.81
N ASP A 4 9.46 8.27 24.76
CA ASP A 4 8.83 6.96 24.48
C ASP A 4 7.63 7.12 23.54
N LYS A 5 6.81 8.15 23.79
CA LYS A 5 5.70 8.50 22.89
C LYS A 5 6.19 8.85 21.49
N ALA A 6 7.31 9.56 21.35
CA ALA A 6 7.88 9.93 20.05
C ALA A 6 8.36 8.68 19.30
N PHE A 7 9.01 7.72 19.95
CA PHE A 7 9.37 6.45 19.34
C PHE A 7 8.14 5.67 18.92
N HIS A 8 7.15 5.56 19.81
CA HIS A 8 5.91 4.89 19.48
C HIS A 8 5.20 5.52 18.26
N VAL A 9 5.13 6.85 18.18
CA VAL A 9 4.56 7.55 17.02
C VAL A 9 5.40 7.35 15.76
N ALA A 10 6.75 7.34 15.90
CA ALA A 10 7.65 7.14 14.76
C ALA A 10 7.52 5.75 14.14
N GLU A 11 7.17 4.73 14.93
CA GLU A 11 7.11 3.32 14.53
C GLU A 11 5.69 2.82 14.24
N SER A 12 4.65 3.50 14.79
CA SER A 12 3.26 3.09 14.66
C SER A 12 2.61 3.53 13.35
N GLY A 13 1.62 2.80 12.90
CA GLY A 13 0.89 3.10 11.67
C GLY A 13 1.82 3.10 10.45
N ARG A 14 1.95 4.25 9.79
CA ARG A 14 2.99 4.46 8.78
C ARG A 14 4.21 5.06 9.46
N PRO A 15 5.30 4.31 9.66
CA PRO A 15 6.50 4.83 10.30
C PRO A 15 7.09 6.03 9.58
N GLY A 16 7.58 6.99 10.36
CA GLY A 16 8.14 8.23 9.84
C GLY A 16 8.88 9.05 10.90
N PRO A 17 9.55 10.13 10.50
CA PRO A 17 10.27 10.98 11.42
C PRO A 17 9.33 11.73 12.34
N VAL A 18 9.74 11.89 13.62
CA VAL A 18 9.06 12.67 14.65
C VAL A 18 9.99 13.76 15.13
N LEU A 19 9.48 14.98 15.28
CA LEU A 19 10.20 16.10 15.85
C LEU A 19 9.74 16.31 17.29
N ILE A 20 10.70 16.36 18.23
CA ILE A 20 10.47 16.79 19.61
C ILE A 20 11.05 18.20 19.76
N SER A 21 10.19 19.18 20.08
CA SER A 21 10.64 20.52 20.44
C SER A 21 10.88 20.59 21.96
N LEU A 22 12.09 20.91 22.35
CA LEU A 22 12.50 21.07 23.76
C LEU A 22 12.75 22.57 24.03
N PRO A 23 11.86 23.28 24.74
CA PRO A 23 12.11 24.63 25.18
C PRO A 23 13.34 24.71 26.13
N GLU A 24 14.09 25.80 26.05
CA GLU A 24 15.36 25.94 26.78
C GLU A 24 15.18 25.92 28.32
N ASP A 25 14.06 26.40 28.82
CA ASP A 25 13.73 26.38 30.27
C ASP A 25 13.47 24.94 30.76
N ILE A 26 12.90 24.07 29.92
CA ILE A 26 12.70 22.64 30.20
C ILE A 26 14.05 21.90 30.22
N ASP A 27 14.93 22.19 29.24
CA ASP A 27 16.24 21.55 29.12
C ASP A 27 17.16 21.84 30.33
N ARG A 28 17.00 23.01 30.98
CA ARG A 28 17.73 23.42 32.14
C ARG A 28 17.11 23.07 33.51
N SER A 29 15.91 22.49 33.49
CA SER A 29 15.19 22.14 34.72
C SER A 29 15.67 20.81 35.32
N ASP A 30 15.65 20.71 36.66
CA ASP A 30 15.89 19.43 37.33
C ASP A 30 14.79 18.43 37.02
N CYS A 31 15.19 17.22 36.67
CA CYS A 31 14.27 16.16 36.28
C CYS A 31 14.30 15.01 37.31
N VAL A 32 13.10 14.58 37.73
CA VAL A 32 12.95 13.35 38.50
C VAL A 32 12.82 12.19 37.51
N ARG A 33 13.71 11.19 37.62
CA ARG A 33 13.68 9.99 36.76
C ARG A 33 12.35 9.27 36.95
N GLN A 34 11.51 9.25 35.89
CA GLN A 34 10.29 8.49 35.89
C GLN A 34 10.52 7.05 35.40
N GLN A 35 9.64 6.15 35.79
CA GLN A 35 9.67 4.76 35.34
C GLN A 35 9.35 4.69 33.84
N VAL A 36 10.13 3.92 33.11
CA VAL A 36 9.85 3.65 31.68
C VAL A 36 8.52 2.92 31.58
N LEU A 37 7.61 3.45 30.78
CA LEU A 37 6.33 2.81 30.51
C LEU A 37 6.54 1.57 29.64
N PRO A 38 5.75 0.51 29.81
CA PRO A 38 5.82 -0.64 28.92
C PRO A 38 5.49 -0.23 27.48
N GLU A 39 6.12 -0.91 26.54
CA GLU A 39 5.91 -0.73 25.11
C GLU A 39 4.44 -0.93 24.77
N ALA A 40 3.85 0.01 24.03
CA ALA A 40 2.46 -0.12 23.62
C ALA A 40 2.34 -1.18 22.52
N GLU A 41 1.38 -2.08 22.67
CA GLU A 41 1.09 -3.11 21.67
C GLU A 41 0.51 -2.46 20.40
N ILE A 42 1.17 -2.66 19.26
CA ILE A 42 0.70 -2.16 17.96
C ILE A 42 -0.36 -3.15 17.44
N ILE A 43 -1.62 -2.78 17.55
CA ILE A 43 -2.72 -3.57 16.95
C ILE A 43 -2.76 -3.26 15.45
N SER A 44 -2.26 -4.18 14.63
CA SER A 44 -2.41 -4.12 13.18
C SER A 44 -3.88 -4.35 12.80
N GLN A 45 -4.43 -3.51 11.92
CA GLN A 45 -5.74 -3.78 11.33
C GLN A 45 -5.61 -4.95 10.33
N SER A 46 -6.54 -5.88 10.41
CA SER A 46 -6.53 -7.10 9.60
C SER A 46 -7.69 -7.08 8.60
N LEU A 47 -7.42 -7.50 7.36
CA LEU A 47 -8.47 -7.71 6.36
C LEU A 47 -9.41 -8.84 6.81
N THR A 48 -10.72 -8.59 6.80
CA THR A 48 -11.71 -9.63 7.09
C THR A 48 -11.83 -10.64 5.95
N GLU A 49 -12.34 -11.85 6.25
CA GLU A 49 -12.60 -12.87 5.22
C GLU A 49 -13.65 -12.39 4.18
N GLU A 50 -14.64 -11.62 4.63
CA GLU A 50 -15.63 -11.01 3.75
C GLU A 50 -14.98 -9.96 2.83
N GLY A 51 -14.15 -9.08 3.36
CA GLY A 51 -13.39 -8.12 2.57
C GLY A 51 -12.48 -8.79 1.55
N ALA A 52 -11.82 -9.90 1.93
CA ALA A 52 -10.99 -10.66 1.01
C ALA A 52 -11.81 -11.29 -0.15
N ARG A 53 -13.02 -11.80 0.12
CA ARG A 53 -13.93 -12.28 -0.92
C ARG A 53 -14.39 -11.15 -1.84
N THR A 54 -14.77 -10.00 -1.27
CA THR A 54 -15.15 -8.83 -2.08
C THR A 54 -14.05 -8.44 -3.06
N VAL A 55 -12.78 -8.40 -2.62
CA VAL A 55 -11.65 -8.12 -3.52
C VAL A 55 -11.48 -9.23 -4.56
N ALA A 56 -11.59 -10.50 -4.15
CA ALA A 56 -11.50 -11.62 -5.09
C ALA A 56 -12.58 -11.55 -6.16
N ASP A 57 -13.82 -11.21 -5.82
CA ASP A 57 -14.93 -11.01 -6.75
C ASP A 57 -14.68 -9.83 -7.70
N MET A 58 -14.12 -8.72 -7.20
CA MET A 58 -13.72 -7.59 -8.04
C MET A 58 -12.64 -7.99 -9.06
N ILE A 59 -11.64 -8.77 -8.63
CA ILE A 59 -10.57 -9.27 -9.50
C ILE A 59 -11.17 -10.23 -10.56
N GLY A 60 -12.06 -11.14 -10.13
CA GLY A 60 -12.71 -12.09 -11.03
C GLY A 60 -13.65 -11.45 -12.06
N ALA A 61 -14.22 -10.29 -11.76
CA ALA A 61 -15.11 -9.55 -12.64
C ALA A 61 -14.38 -8.55 -13.55
N ALA A 62 -13.10 -8.28 -13.33
CA ALA A 62 -12.34 -7.33 -14.12
C ALA A 62 -11.87 -7.95 -15.44
N GLU A 63 -11.96 -7.19 -16.52
CA GLU A 63 -11.47 -7.60 -17.84
C GLU A 63 -9.96 -7.31 -17.99
N CYS A 64 -9.48 -6.24 -17.35
CA CYS A 64 -8.10 -5.81 -17.43
C CYS A 64 -7.68 -5.15 -16.11
N SER A 65 -6.93 -5.87 -15.30
CA SER A 65 -6.40 -5.36 -14.04
C SER A 65 -4.94 -4.91 -14.15
N CYS A 66 -4.51 -4.03 -13.24
CA CYS A 66 -3.12 -3.61 -13.10
C CYS A 66 -2.77 -3.43 -11.61
N ILE A 67 -1.59 -3.92 -11.19
CA ILE A 67 -1.08 -3.71 -9.83
C ILE A 67 -0.14 -2.51 -9.79
N ILE A 68 -0.29 -1.66 -8.76
CA ILE A 68 0.71 -0.67 -8.37
C ILE A 68 1.30 -1.08 -7.02
N ALA A 69 2.56 -1.49 -7.01
CA ALA A 69 3.28 -1.92 -5.80
C ALA A 69 4.10 -0.77 -5.21
N GLY A 70 3.97 -0.53 -3.93
CA GLY A 70 4.64 0.57 -3.23
C GLY A 70 5.47 0.17 -2.01
N GLU A 71 5.73 1.14 -1.15
CA GLU A 71 6.55 1.03 0.07
C GLU A 71 6.09 -0.08 1.02
N GLY A 72 4.77 -0.28 1.15
CA GLY A 72 4.23 -1.29 2.07
C GLY A 72 4.68 -2.71 1.73
N VAL A 73 4.93 -3.02 0.45
CA VAL A 73 5.47 -4.31 0.02
C VAL A 73 6.89 -4.52 0.55
N LEU A 74 7.75 -3.50 0.42
CA LEU A 74 9.13 -3.54 0.89
C LEU A 74 9.20 -3.59 2.42
N ARG A 75 8.41 -2.76 3.08
CA ARG A 75 8.37 -2.66 4.54
C ARG A 75 7.94 -3.96 5.21
N SER A 76 6.92 -4.62 4.66
CA SER A 76 6.47 -5.93 5.13
C SER A 76 7.38 -7.07 4.65
N ASN A 77 8.41 -6.78 3.84
CA ASN A 77 9.33 -7.76 3.26
C ASN A 77 8.60 -8.89 2.52
N VAL A 78 7.65 -8.52 1.65
CA VAL A 78 6.74 -9.49 0.99
C VAL A 78 6.79 -9.41 -0.54
N SER A 79 7.92 -9.00 -1.12
CA SER A 79 8.11 -8.96 -2.57
C SER A 79 7.89 -10.33 -3.23
N ASP A 80 8.36 -11.41 -2.63
CA ASP A 80 8.13 -12.78 -3.14
C ASP A 80 6.64 -13.13 -3.15
N ARG A 81 5.91 -12.74 -2.12
CA ARG A 81 4.45 -12.94 -2.06
C ARG A 81 3.70 -12.10 -3.10
N LEU A 82 4.21 -10.91 -3.40
CA LEU A 82 3.66 -10.11 -4.49
C LEU A 82 3.87 -10.80 -5.85
N VAL A 83 5.00 -11.48 -6.06
CA VAL A 83 5.23 -12.28 -7.26
C VAL A 83 4.19 -13.41 -7.35
N GLU A 84 4.07 -14.22 -6.29
CA GLU A 84 3.08 -15.31 -6.24
C GLU A 84 1.64 -14.81 -6.48
N PHE A 85 1.30 -13.65 -5.90
CA PHE A 85 -0.02 -13.05 -6.07
C PHE A 85 -0.25 -12.56 -7.50
N ALA A 86 0.71 -11.85 -8.09
CA ALA A 86 0.64 -11.36 -9.46
C ALA A 86 0.55 -12.51 -10.48
N GLU A 87 1.31 -13.60 -10.26
CA GLU A 87 1.24 -14.82 -11.07
C GLU A 87 -0.12 -15.52 -10.93
N LEU A 88 -0.66 -15.62 -9.71
CA LEU A 88 -1.96 -16.24 -9.46
C LEU A 88 -3.08 -15.57 -10.26
N ILE A 89 -3.05 -14.23 -10.34
CA ILE A 89 -4.08 -13.47 -11.06
C ILE A 89 -3.66 -13.08 -12.47
N ASN A 90 -2.43 -13.40 -12.87
CA ASN A 90 -1.83 -13.10 -14.17
C ASN A 90 -1.96 -11.62 -14.58
N VAL A 91 -1.61 -10.71 -13.67
CA VAL A 91 -1.82 -9.27 -13.81
C VAL A 91 -0.48 -8.51 -13.85
N PRO A 92 -0.30 -7.54 -14.76
CA PRO A 92 0.92 -6.74 -14.85
C PRO A 92 1.14 -5.89 -13.60
N VAL A 93 2.42 -5.73 -13.23
CA VAL A 93 2.87 -4.99 -12.06
C VAL A 93 3.68 -3.78 -12.47
N LEU A 94 3.27 -2.61 -11.99
CA LEU A 94 4.03 -1.37 -11.99
C LEU A 94 4.51 -1.08 -10.57
N THR A 95 5.72 -0.57 -10.41
CA THR A 95 6.18 -0.12 -9.10
C THR A 95 5.98 1.39 -8.94
N ALA A 96 5.62 1.81 -7.74
CA ALA A 96 5.46 3.21 -7.39
C ALA A 96 6.81 3.95 -7.42
N TRP A 97 6.79 5.28 -7.49
CA TRP A 97 7.96 6.13 -7.47
C TRP A 97 8.94 5.78 -6.35
N ARG A 98 10.21 5.61 -6.69
CA ARG A 98 11.31 5.24 -5.78
C ARG A 98 11.16 3.86 -5.09
N ARG A 99 10.34 2.96 -5.64
CA ARG A 99 10.14 1.60 -5.11
C ARG A 99 10.41 0.56 -6.19
N PHE A 100 11.51 0.75 -6.93
CA PHE A 100 11.89 -0.05 -8.10
C PHE A 100 12.17 -1.52 -7.75
N ASP A 101 12.48 -1.79 -6.50
CA ASP A 101 12.81 -3.08 -5.92
C ASP A 101 11.61 -3.80 -5.26
N ALA A 102 10.40 -3.20 -5.31
CA ALA A 102 9.20 -3.85 -4.79
C ALA A 102 8.78 -5.10 -5.58
N PHE A 103 9.24 -5.21 -6.83
CA PHE A 103 8.96 -6.36 -7.71
C PHE A 103 10.20 -6.67 -8.57
N PRO A 104 10.53 -7.96 -8.86
CA PRO A 104 11.68 -8.32 -9.68
C PRO A 104 11.62 -7.72 -11.08
N ASN A 105 12.62 -6.92 -11.45
CA ASN A 105 12.63 -6.17 -12.71
C ASN A 105 12.79 -7.05 -13.96
N ASN A 106 13.21 -8.29 -13.81
CA ASN A 106 13.35 -9.28 -14.87
C ASN A 106 12.14 -10.22 -14.99
N HIS A 107 11.09 -9.99 -14.20
CA HIS A 107 9.88 -10.82 -14.24
C HIS A 107 8.99 -10.46 -15.44
N SER A 108 8.35 -11.46 -16.06
CA SER A 108 7.51 -11.28 -17.26
C SER A 108 6.30 -10.35 -17.05
N LEU A 109 5.79 -10.27 -15.83
CA LEU A 109 4.68 -9.38 -15.46
C LEU A 109 5.15 -7.97 -15.06
N TYR A 110 6.46 -7.71 -14.96
CA TYR A 110 6.95 -6.38 -14.61
C TYR A 110 6.85 -5.43 -15.82
N MET A 111 6.09 -4.36 -15.66
CA MET A 111 5.88 -3.35 -16.70
C MET A 111 6.72 -2.09 -16.52
N GLY A 112 7.44 -1.98 -15.39
CA GLY A 112 8.32 -0.84 -15.11
C GLY A 112 7.91 -0.03 -13.89
N ALA A 113 8.61 1.08 -13.66
CA ALA A 113 8.38 1.97 -12.53
C ALA A 113 7.67 3.26 -12.97
N LEU A 114 6.70 3.68 -12.19
CA LEU A 114 6.01 4.96 -12.38
C LEU A 114 6.90 6.11 -11.94
N HIS A 115 7.09 7.10 -12.80
CA HIS A 115 7.89 8.29 -12.54
C HIS A 115 7.44 9.44 -13.46
N VAL A 116 8.04 10.62 -13.31
CA VAL A 116 7.64 11.85 -14.02
C VAL A 116 7.47 11.66 -15.53
N SER A 117 8.38 10.92 -16.19
CA SER A 117 8.29 10.68 -17.64
C SER A 117 7.29 9.58 -18.03
N SER A 118 6.67 8.87 -17.06
CA SER A 118 5.66 7.86 -17.36
C SER A 118 4.34 8.46 -17.87
N PHE A 119 4.12 9.75 -17.67
CA PHE A 119 2.87 10.41 -18.07
C PHE A 119 2.57 10.33 -19.58
N SER A 120 3.60 10.24 -20.39
CA SER A 120 3.49 10.29 -21.84
C SER A 120 4.05 9.07 -22.55
N ASN A 121 4.41 8.01 -21.84
CA ASN A 121 5.06 6.86 -22.43
C ASN A 121 4.27 5.55 -22.30
N ILE A 122 4.78 4.50 -22.96
CA ILE A 122 4.18 3.17 -23.02
C ILE A 122 3.97 2.51 -21.66
N LEU A 123 4.72 2.92 -20.61
CA LEU A 123 4.60 2.39 -19.26
C LEU A 123 3.27 2.75 -18.60
N ALA A 124 2.64 3.84 -19.01
CA ALA A 124 1.34 4.25 -18.49
C ALA A 124 0.17 3.47 -19.12
N GLU A 125 0.37 2.82 -20.25
CA GLU A 125 -0.71 2.18 -21.01
C GLU A 125 -1.43 1.06 -20.24
N PRO A 126 -0.75 0.13 -19.53
CA PRO A 126 -1.44 -0.88 -18.72
C PRO A 126 -2.35 -0.24 -17.67
N LEU A 127 -1.86 0.83 -17.02
CA LEU A 127 -2.58 1.54 -15.98
C LEU A 127 -3.81 2.29 -16.54
N LYS A 128 -3.69 2.92 -17.70
CA LYS A 128 -4.79 3.64 -18.34
C LYS A 128 -5.87 2.70 -18.90
N ARG A 129 -5.48 1.49 -19.32
CA ARG A 129 -6.41 0.51 -19.90
C ARG A 129 -7.10 -0.37 -18.86
N ALA A 130 -6.56 -0.43 -17.63
CA ALA A 130 -7.13 -1.22 -16.56
C ALA A 130 -8.56 -0.74 -16.23
N ASP A 131 -9.49 -1.66 -16.04
CA ASP A 131 -10.80 -1.41 -15.44
C ASP A 131 -10.77 -1.58 -13.93
N LEU A 132 -9.72 -2.28 -13.41
CA LEU A 132 -9.42 -2.42 -12.00
C LEU A 132 -7.95 -2.10 -11.71
N VAL A 133 -7.71 -1.13 -10.87
CA VAL A 133 -6.38 -0.83 -10.31
C VAL A 133 -6.27 -1.41 -8.89
N ILE A 134 -5.23 -2.22 -8.66
CA ILE A 134 -4.94 -2.83 -7.35
C ILE A 134 -3.68 -2.16 -6.80
N ALA A 135 -3.85 -1.24 -5.86
CA ALA A 135 -2.77 -0.49 -5.24
C ALA A 135 -2.35 -1.16 -3.93
N ILE A 136 -1.13 -1.68 -3.85
CA ILE A 136 -0.63 -2.45 -2.70
C ILE A 136 0.52 -1.69 -2.04
N GLY A 137 0.31 -1.24 -0.79
CA GLY A 137 1.31 -0.54 0.00
C GLY A 137 1.72 0.82 -0.56
N THR A 138 0.82 1.52 -1.25
CA THR A 138 1.09 2.84 -1.84
C THR A 138 -0.01 3.84 -1.52
N ARG A 139 0.40 5.11 -1.30
CA ARG A 139 -0.52 6.24 -1.06
C ARG A 139 -1.18 6.78 -2.31
N LEU A 140 -0.76 6.30 -3.48
CA LEU A 140 -1.23 6.84 -4.76
C LEU A 140 -0.91 8.33 -4.88
N ASP A 141 0.37 8.65 -4.81
CA ASP A 141 0.90 9.99 -5.02
C ASP A 141 0.75 10.46 -6.49
N GLU A 142 1.13 11.69 -6.74
CA GLU A 142 1.08 12.31 -8.07
C GLU A 142 1.74 11.45 -9.16
N PHE A 143 2.90 10.85 -8.87
CA PHE A 143 3.64 10.04 -9.85
C PHE A 143 2.98 8.69 -10.10
N SER A 144 2.52 8.04 -9.05
CA SER A 144 1.86 6.73 -9.12
C SER A 144 0.47 6.79 -9.75
N THR A 145 -0.12 7.96 -9.82
CA THR A 145 -1.47 8.19 -10.37
C THR A 145 -1.47 9.00 -11.68
N LEU A 146 -0.31 9.21 -12.28
CA LEU A 146 -0.17 10.02 -13.50
C LEU A 146 -0.84 11.39 -13.33
N ASN A 147 -0.36 12.15 -12.34
CA ASN A 147 -0.92 13.47 -11.96
C ASN A 147 -2.39 13.39 -11.56
N TYR A 148 -2.73 12.41 -10.71
CA TYR A 148 -4.10 12.17 -10.21
C TYR A 148 -5.14 11.92 -11.32
N SER A 149 -4.70 11.41 -12.46
CA SER A 149 -5.58 11.01 -13.58
C SER A 149 -6.03 9.55 -13.49
N VAL A 150 -5.41 8.76 -12.61
CA VAL A 150 -5.74 7.35 -12.33
C VAL A 150 -6.03 7.21 -10.84
N PRO A 151 -7.13 6.52 -10.44
CA PRO A 151 -8.15 5.96 -11.32
C PRO A 151 -8.94 7.04 -12.05
N SER A 152 -9.24 6.80 -13.32
CA SER A 152 -10.10 7.62 -14.14
C SER A 152 -11.58 7.25 -13.93
N PRO A 153 -12.55 8.08 -14.36
CA PRO A 153 -13.96 7.71 -14.32
C PRO A 153 -14.22 6.35 -14.96
N GLY A 154 -14.86 5.46 -14.22
CA GLY A 154 -15.16 4.08 -14.66
C GLY A 154 -14.08 3.05 -14.29
N GLN A 155 -12.89 3.45 -13.87
CA GLN A 155 -11.90 2.53 -13.29
C GLN A 155 -12.24 2.27 -11.81
N LYS A 156 -12.25 1.00 -11.41
CA LYS A 156 -12.34 0.59 -10.01
C LYS A 156 -10.97 0.63 -9.35
N LEU A 157 -10.94 0.87 -8.05
CA LEU A 157 -9.72 0.86 -7.25
C LEU A 157 -9.89 -0.04 -6.02
N VAL A 158 -8.94 -0.94 -5.83
CA VAL A 158 -8.68 -1.58 -4.52
C VAL A 158 -7.37 -1.03 -4.00
N GLN A 159 -7.40 -0.32 -2.88
CA GLN A 159 -6.20 0.20 -2.23
C GLN A 159 -5.99 -0.50 -0.89
N ILE A 160 -4.83 -1.13 -0.74
CA ILE A 160 -4.39 -1.83 0.47
C ILE A 160 -3.18 -1.07 1.01
N ASP A 161 -3.33 -0.49 2.20
CA ASP A 161 -2.23 0.21 2.89
C ASP A 161 -2.45 0.16 4.40
N HIS A 162 -1.42 0.33 5.19
CA HIS A 162 -1.50 0.43 6.65
C HIS A 162 -2.36 1.61 7.12
N SER A 163 -2.40 2.71 6.38
CA SER A 163 -3.19 3.90 6.70
C SER A 163 -3.96 4.38 5.48
N ILE A 164 -5.27 4.47 5.62
CA ILE A 164 -6.15 5.02 4.59
C ILE A 164 -6.25 6.56 4.71
N ALA A 165 -5.93 7.13 5.87
CA ALA A 165 -6.07 8.56 6.11
C ALA A 165 -5.25 9.44 5.16
N ASP A 166 -4.14 8.90 4.65
CA ASP A 166 -3.20 9.57 3.77
C ASP A 166 -3.39 9.22 2.28
N SER A 167 -4.46 8.52 1.93
CA SER A 167 -4.73 8.22 0.53
C SER A 167 -5.00 9.52 -0.22
N GLY A 168 -4.09 9.94 -1.09
CA GLY A 168 -4.21 11.18 -1.88
C GLY A 168 -5.32 11.14 -2.94
N GLY A 169 -6.03 10.02 -3.05
CA GLY A 169 -7.11 9.82 -4.00
C GLY A 169 -8.46 10.36 -3.52
N LYS A 170 -9.26 10.86 -4.44
CA LYS A 170 -10.66 11.16 -4.18
C LYS A 170 -11.40 9.85 -3.93
N ARG A 171 -12.09 9.73 -2.79
CA ARG A 171 -12.97 8.60 -2.52
C ARG A 171 -14.12 8.61 -3.52
N ALA A 172 -14.31 7.51 -4.23
CA ALA A 172 -15.44 7.27 -5.11
C ALA A 172 -16.19 6.02 -4.65
N GLU A 173 -17.46 5.90 -5.01
CA GLU A 173 -18.33 4.78 -4.61
C GLU A 173 -17.80 3.42 -5.07
N ASP A 174 -17.09 3.38 -6.21
CA ASP A 174 -16.50 2.17 -6.80
C ASP A 174 -15.07 1.85 -6.28
N HIS A 175 -14.59 2.56 -5.25
CA HIS A 175 -13.27 2.39 -4.69
C HIS A 175 -13.32 1.69 -3.33
N LEU A 176 -12.57 0.61 -3.17
CA LEU A 176 -12.43 -0.15 -1.94
C LEU A 176 -11.08 0.16 -1.26
N TYR A 177 -11.14 0.67 -0.04
CA TYR A 177 -9.96 0.99 0.76
C TYR A 177 -9.82 0.00 1.92
N ILE A 178 -8.67 -0.62 2.04
CA ILE A 178 -8.38 -1.67 3.02
C ILE A 178 -7.19 -1.24 3.87
N ALA A 179 -7.42 -1.02 5.17
CA ALA A 179 -6.37 -0.79 6.15
C ALA A 179 -5.84 -2.15 6.62
N ALA A 180 -4.73 -2.62 6.03
CA ALA A 180 -4.12 -3.90 6.38
C ALA A 180 -2.65 -3.95 5.97
N ASP A 181 -1.90 -4.92 6.55
CA ASP A 181 -0.59 -5.30 6.07
C ASP A 181 -0.69 -5.89 4.66
N ALA A 182 0.25 -5.50 3.78
CA ALA A 182 0.26 -5.92 2.38
C ALA A 182 0.36 -7.45 2.23
N GLY A 183 1.22 -8.09 3.04
CA GLY A 183 1.44 -9.54 3.00
C GLY A 183 0.25 -10.33 3.49
N GLU A 184 -0.38 -9.89 4.57
CA GLU A 184 -1.58 -10.51 5.10
C GLU A 184 -2.75 -10.38 4.12
N ALA A 185 -2.94 -9.20 3.55
CA ALA A 185 -4.01 -8.95 2.60
C ALA A 185 -3.87 -9.83 1.35
N MET A 186 -2.69 -9.86 0.73
CA MET A 186 -2.43 -10.72 -0.44
C MET A 186 -2.67 -12.20 -0.12
N LEU A 187 -2.28 -12.67 1.07
CA LEU A 187 -2.52 -14.06 1.50
C LEU A 187 -4.01 -14.38 1.59
N LYS A 188 -4.81 -13.52 2.22
CA LYS A 188 -6.25 -13.74 2.40
C LYS A 188 -7.00 -13.65 1.07
N ILE A 189 -6.69 -12.65 0.23
CA ILE A 189 -7.28 -12.51 -1.09
C ILE A 189 -6.91 -13.70 -1.97
N GLY A 190 -5.64 -14.13 -1.97
CA GLY A 190 -5.20 -15.30 -2.72
C GLY A 190 -5.90 -16.60 -2.30
N LYS A 191 -6.19 -16.78 -1.01
CA LYS A 191 -7.01 -17.91 -0.52
C LYS A 191 -8.46 -17.81 -1.03
N ALA A 192 -9.06 -16.64 -1.00
CA ALA A 192 -10.42 -16.43 -1.49
C ALA A 192 -10.53 -16.72 -3.01
N LEU A 193 -9.56 -16.25 -3.81
CA LEU A 193 -9.48 -16.53 -5.24
C LEU A 193 -9.39 -18.04 -5.53
N LYS A 194 -8.52 -18.75 -4.83
CA LYS A 194 -8.39 -20.22 -4.98
C LYS A 194 -9.69 -20.95 -4.60
N ALA A 195 -10.40 -20.46 -3.57
CA ALA A 195 -11.69 -21.04 -3.16
C ALA A 195 -12.82 -20.80 -4.15
N SER A 196 -12.78 -19.72 -4.92
CA SER A 196 -13.76 -19.41 -5.98
C SER A 196 -13.42 -20.05 -7.34
N ASN A 197 -12.44 -20.95 -7.42
CA ASN A 197 -11.95 -21.56 -8.67
C ASN A 197 -11.54 -20.52 -9.74
N TYR A 198 -10.93 -19.45 -9.29
CA TYR A 198 -10.33 -18.46 -10.20
C TYR A 198 -9.21 -19.14 -11.00
N THR A 199 -9.37 -19.20 -12.32
CA THR A 199 -8.42 -19.81 -13.27
C THR A 199 -8.03 -18.82 -14.36
#